data_4b549176c492ebefc314ffbf240d073d
#
_entry.id   4b549176c492ebefc314ffbf240d073d
#
_cell.length_a   1.000
_cell.length_b   1.000
_cell.length_c   1.000
_cell.angle_alpha   90.00
_cell.angle_beta   90.00
_cell.angle_gamma   90.00
#
_symmetry.space_group_name_H-M   'P 1'
#
loop_
_entity.id
_entity.type
_entity.pdbx_description
1 polymer ?
#
loop_
_entity_poly.entity_id
_entity_poly.type
_entity_poly.pdbx_seq_one_letter_code
_entity_poly.pdbx_strand_id
1 'polypeptide(L)'
;MNAIRELLSFGSVVVVATCLTSIAVQAQKSSGSSALSGTSWQLVKFQGPDERIFSPDDKSKYTITFGSNGRVTIRVDCNRGSSTWKATAKGELQFGSWSRTTAKCGARSLHDQVVTEGAAVRNFVIKDGHLFLSGMAAGGYYELEPVASGKR
;
A
#
# COMPACT_ATOMS: atom_id res chain seq x y z
N MET A 1 -1.91 88.71 25.56
CA MET A 1 -2.71 88.27 26.76
C MET A 1 -3.49 87.02 26.36
N ASN A 2 -3.41 86.03 27.18
CA ASN A 2 -4.17 84.77 27.27
C ASN A 2 -3.73 83.63 26.38
N ALA A 3 -3.02 82.79 27.03
CA ALA A 3 -2.70 81.43 26.72
C ALA A 3 -3.95 80.55 26.84
N ILE A 4 -4.14 79.64 25.89
CA ILE A 4 -4.98 78.44 26.11
C ILE A 4 -4.14 77.24 25.74
N ARG A 5 -3.88 76.43 26.71
CA ARG A 5 -3.19 75.11 26.65
C ARG A 5 -4.17 74.13 26.08
N GLU A 6 -3.85 73.53 24.97
CA GLU A 6 -4.49 72.29 24.49
C GLU A 6 -3.66 71.10 24.90
N LEU A 7 -4.25 70.21 25.69
CA LEU A 7 -3.72 68.97 26.13
C LEU A 7 -3.88 67.92 25.02
N LEU A 8 -2.79 67.50 24.39
CA LEU A 8 -2.75 66.39 23.46
C LEU A 8 -2.82 65.09 24.27
N SER A 9 -3.95 64.41 24.18
CA SER A 9 -4.16 63.06 24.70
C SER A 9 -3.56 62.07 23.70
N PHE A 10 -2.45 61.44 24.13
CA PHE A 10 -1.89 60.28 23.38
C PHE A 10 -2.72 59.06 23.65
N GLY A 11 -3.61 58.73 22.71
CA GLY A 11 -4.29 57.46 22.68
C GLY A 11 -3.34 56.34 22.24
N SER A 12 -2.92 55.49 23.18
CA SER A 12 -2.17 54.27 22.87
C SER A 12 -3.07 53.27 22.13
N VAL A 13 -2.87 53.12 20.85
CA VAL A 13 -3.47 52.05 20.06
C VAL A 13 -2.64 50.78 20.28
N VAL A 14 -3.17 49.88 21.12
CA VAL A 14 -2.62 48.52 21.26
C VAL A 14 -3.08 47.69 20.08
N VAL A 15 -2.21 47.48 19.12
CA VAL A 15 -2.43 46.53 18.00
C VAL A 15 -2.15 45.14 18.53
N VAL A 16 -3.21 44.40 18.86
CA VAL A 16 -3.13 42.96 19.15
C VAL A 16 -2.95 42.22 17.84
N ALA A 17 -1.72 41.87 17.51
CA ALA A 17 -1.44 40.99 16.37
C ALA A 17 -1.83 39.56 16.75
N THR A 18 -3.00 39.12 16.30
CA THR A 18 -3.43 37.71 16.38
C THR A 18 -2.64 36.90 15.36
N CYS A 19 -1.59 36.23 15.81
CA CYS A 19 -0.84 35.25 15.04
C CYS A 19 -1.75 34.02 14.80
N LEU A 20 -2.42 33.95 13.66
CA LEU A 20 -3.08 32.74 13.19
C LEU A 20 -2.02 31.75 12.73
N THR A 21 -1.57 30.86 13.63
CA THR A 21 -0.73 29.71 13.26
C THR A 21 -1.57 28.71 12.47
N SER A 22 -1.50 28.80 11.16
CA SER A 22 -2.03 27.78 10.27
C SER A 22 -1.22 26.50 10.46
N ILE A 23 -1.78 25.52 11.16
CA ILE A 23 -1.24 24.16 11.22
C ILE A 23 -1.50 23.54 9.84
N ALA A 24 -0.52 23.61 8.95
CA ALA A 24 -0.52 22.86 7.72
C ALA A 24 -0.38 21.37 8.10
N VAL A 25 -1.49 20.63 8.06
CA VAL A 25 -1.46 19.17 8.10
C VAL A 25 -0.81 18.71 6.80
N GLN A 26 0.48 18.47 6.86
CA GLN A 26 1.20 17.83 5.77
C GLN A 26 0.79 16.36 5.79
N ALA A 27 -0.10 15.97 4.88
CA ALA A 27 -0.32 14.59 4.53
C ALA A 27 1.01 14.02 4.01
N GLN A 28 1.73 13.28 4.86
CA GLN A 28 2.94 12.57 4.47
C GLN A 28 2.54 11.52 3.44
N LYS A 29 2.83 11.81 2.18
CA LYS A 29 2.74 10.87 1.08
C LYS A 29 3.83 9.83 1.33
N SER A 30 3.49 8.74 2.02
CA SER A 30 4.41 7.63 2.27
C SER A 30 4.97 7.16 0.93
N SER A 31 6.29 7.08 0.82
CA SER A 31 6.95 6.51 -0.36
C SER A 31 6.43 5.10 -0.59
N GLY A 32 6.14 4.71 -1.84
CA GLY A 32 5.52 3.43 -2.17
C GLY A 32 6.19 2.21 -1.51
N SER A 33 7.52 2.22 -1.37
CA SER A 33 8.23 1.17 -0.65
C SER A 33 7.93 1.15 0.86
N SER A 34 7.65 2.27 1.51
CA SER A 34 7.27 2.28 2.94
C SER A 34 5.86 1.75 3.17
N ALA A 35 4.95 1.89 2.21
CA ALA A 35 3.57 1.41 2.33
C ALA A 35 3.46 -0.13 2.33
N LEU A 36 4.37 -0.84 1.64
CA LEU A 36 4.40 -2.30 1.59
C LEU A 36 5.40 -2.92 2.58
N SER A 37 6.41 -2.17 3.00
CA SER A 37 7.52 -2.68 3.82
C SER A 37 7.02 -3.23 5.17
N GLY A 38 7.39 -4.47 5.49
CA GLY A 38 7.02 -5.13 6.73
C GLY A 38 5.55 -5.60 6.77
N THR A 39 4.85 -5.62 5.63
CA THR A 39 3.43 -6.01 5.56
C THR A 39 3.23 -7.42 5.03
N SER A 40 2.14 -8.05 5.45
CA SER A 40 1.71 -9.38 5.00
C SER A 40 0.26 -9.36 4.58
N TRP A 41 -0.03 -9.95 3.45
CA TRP A 41 -1.33 -9.93 2.79
C TRP A 41 -1.76 -11.33 2.40
N GLN A 42 -3.07 -11.59 2.40
CA GLN A 42 -3.66 -12.85 1.93
C GLN A 42 -4.70 -12.57 0.83
N LEU A 43 -4.77 -13.49 -0.14
CA LEU A 43 -5.62 -13.33 -1.31
C LEU A 43 -7.11 -13.42 -0.94
N VAL A 44 -7.87 -12.41 -1.34
CA VAL A 44 -9.33 -12.40 -1.27
C VAL A 44 -9.90 -12.99 -2.54
N LYS A 45 -9.46 -12.43 -3.67
CA LYS A 45 -9.84 -12.89 -5.00
C LYS A 45 -8.78 -12.50 -6.03
N PHE A 46 -8.80 -13.20 -7.13
CA PHE A 46 -8.09 -12.89 -8.36
C PHE A 46 -9.10 -12.79 -9.50
N GLN A 47 -9.02 -11.75 -10.29
CA GLN A 47 -9.74 -11.61 -11.53
C GLN A 47 -8.77 -11.76 -12.69
N GLY A 48 -9.04 -12.71 -13.58
CA GLY A 48 -8.26 -12.94 -14.80
C GLY A 48 -8.56 -11.91 -15.90
N PRO A 49 -7.77 -11.92 -16.99
CA PRO A 49 -7.98 -11.03 -18.13
C PRO A 49 -9.30 -11.31 -18.88
N ASP A 50 -9.88 -12.47 -18.69
CA ASP A 50 -11.20 -12.89 -19.22
C ASP A 50 -12.36 -12.57 -18.25
N GLU A 51 -12.12 -11.68 -17.28
CA GLU A 51 -13.06 -11.23 -16.25
C GLU A 51 -13.53 -12.33 -15.27
N ARG A 52 -13.05 -13.56 -15.42
CA ARG A 52 -13.38 -14.64 -14.47
C ARG A 52 -12.77 -14.35 -13.11
N ILE A 53 -13.57 -14.54 -12.06
CA ILE A 53 -13.17 -14.31 -10.68
C ILE A 53 -12.91 -15.67 -10.01
N PHE A 54 -11.76 -15.77 -9.34
CA PHE A 54 -11.36 -16.92 -8.57
C PHE A 54 -11.12 -16.48 -7.12
N SER A 55 -11.65 -17.24 -6.18
CA SER A 55 -11.43 -17.01 -4.73
C SER A 55 -10.90 -18.30 -4.10
N PRO A 56 -9.88 -18.21 -3.25
CA PRO A 56 -9.35 -19.38 -2.57
C PRO A 56 -10.32 -19.91 -1.52
N ASP A 57 -10.42 -21.24 -1.39
CA ASP A 57 -11.14 -21.89 -0.30
C ASP A 57 -10.53 -21.57 1.06
N ASP A 58 -9.20 -21.40 1.10
CA ASP A 58 -8.43 -21.08 2.29
C ASP A 58 -7.40 -19.98 1.97
N LYS A 59 -7.71 -18.76 2.36
CA LYS A 59 -6.87 -17.57 2.12
C LYS A 59 -5.48 -17.70 2.73
N SER A 60 -5.33 -18.41 3.85
CA SER A 60 -4.04 -18.61 4.52
C SER A 60 -3.02 -19.36 3.67
N LYS A 61 -3.47 -20.02 2.61
CA LYS A 61 -2.62 -20.72 1.64
C LYS A 61 -2.13 -19.83 0.51
N TYR A 62 -2.62 -18.59 0.40
CA TYR A 62 -2.28 -17.66 -0.68
C TYR A 62 -1.87 -16.33 -0.06
N THR A 63 -0.60 -16.23 0.30
CA THR A 63 -0.07 -15.07 1.02
C THR A 63 1.16 -14.48 0.35
N ILE A 64 1.34 -13.18 0.53
CA ILE A 64 2.55 -12.45 0.14
C ILE A 64 3.02 -11.60 1.33
N THR A 65 4.32 -11.65 1.63
CA THR A 65 4.94 -10.87 2.70
C THR A 65 6.07 -10.02 2.11
N PHE A 66 5.97 -8.72 2.28
CA PHE A 66 6.99 -7.75 1.87
C PHE A 66 7.91 -7.44 3.06
N GLY A 67 9.10 -8.02 3.06
CA GLY A 67 10.09 -7.76 4.10
C GLY A 67 10.67 -6.35 4.02
N SER A 68 11.01 -5.76 5.16
CA SER A 68 11.67 -4.44 5.24
C SER A 68 13.07 -4.41 4.66
N ASN A 69 13.66 -5.58 4.42
CA ASN A 69 14.98 -5.77 3.82
C ASN A 69 14.96 -5.88 2.29
N GLY A 70 13.85 -5.54 1.62
CA GLY A 70 13.69 -5.66 0.18
C GLY A 70 13.48 -7.09 -0.35
N ARG A 71 13.22 -8.05 0.55
CA ARG A 71 12.85 -9.42 0.17
C ARG A 71 11.34 -9.58 0.23
N VAL A 72 10.81 -10.40 -0.69
CA VAL A 72 9.41 -10.80 -0.69
C VAL A 72 9.32 -12.32 -0.63
N THR A 73 8.35 -12.83 0.11
CA THR A 73 8.04 -14.25 0.15
C THR A 73 6.58 -14.47 -0.19
N ILE A 74 6.28 -15.57 -0.88
CA ILE A 74 4.91 -15.97 -1.20
C ILE A 74 4.64 -17.40 -0.74
N ARG A 75 3.40 -17.64 -0.42
CA ARG A 75 2.77 -18.95 -0.38
C ARG A 75 1.68 -18.99 -1.43
N VAL A 76 1.71 -19.98 -2.30
CA VAL A 76 0.66 -20.21 -3.29
C VAL A 76 0.27 -21.67 -3.18
N ASP A 77 -0.74 -21.91 -2.36
CA ASP A 77 -1.24 -23.20 -1.92
C ASP A 77 -0.11 -24.09 -1.31
N CYS A 78 0.27 -25.16 -1.99
CA CYS A 78 1.31 -26.09 -1.55
C CYS A 78 2.75 -25.57 -1.83
N ASN A 79 2.89 -24.54 -2.65
CA ASN A 79 4.19 -23.99 -3.05
C ASN A 79 4.60 -22.76 -2.24
N ARG A 80 5.92 -22.52 -2.21
CA ARG A 80 6.56 -21.36 -1.58
C ARG A 80 7.50 -20.72 -2.59
N GLY A 81 7.64 -19.40 -2.49
CA GLY A 81 8.59 -18.67 -3.31
C GLY A 81 9.17 -17.48 -2.58
N SER A 82 10.31 -17.02 -3.10
CA SER A 82 10.96 -15.79 -2.64
C SER A 82 11.58 -15.03 -3.80
N SER A 83 11.64 -13.71 -3.66
CA SER A 83 12.28 -12.80 -4.60
C SER A 83 12.76 -11.56 -3.86
N THR A 84 13.29 -10.60 -4.59
CA THR A 84 13.44 -9.21 -4.15
C THR A 84 12.28 -8.38 -4.69
N TRP A 85 12.03 -7.25 -4.05
CA TRP A 85 11.01 -6.31 -4.49
C TRP A 85 11.48 -4.87 -4.36
N LYS A 86 10.96 -4.00 -5.22
CA LYS A 86 11.09 -2.54 -5.17
C LYS A 86 9.76 -1.90 -5.54
N ALA A 87 9.44 -0.79 -4.92
CA ALA A 87 8.25 -0.02 -5.24
C ALA A 87 8.55 1.47 -5.29
N THR A 88 7.84 2.21 -6.14
CA THR A 88 7.92 3.66 -6.24
C THR A 88 6.73 4.34 -5.56
N ALA A 89 6.85 5.63 -5.29
CA ALA A 89 5.75 6.43 -4.74
C ALA A 89 4.55 6.56 -5.70
N LYS A 90 4.74 6.23 -6.98
CA LYS A 90 3.68 6.25 -8.00
C LYS A 90 2.87 4.95 -8.07
N GLY A 91 3.16 3.98 -7.20
CA GLY A 91 2.47 2.69 -7.18
C GLY A 91 3.05 1.67 -8.16
N GLU A 92 4.24 1.90 -8.72
CA GLU A 92 4.94 0.89 -9.51
C GLU A 92 5.56 -0.16 -8.58
N LEU A 93 5.49 -1.42 -8.97
CA LEU A 93 6.02 -2.56 -8.23
C LEU A 93 6.86 -3.43 -9.17
N GLN A 94 8.06 -3.77 -8.74
CA GLN A 94 8.97 -4.63 -9.48
C GLN A 94 9.43 -5.77 -8.60
N PHE A 95 9.38 -6.98 -9.14
CA PHE A 95 9.99 -8.17 -8.54
C PHE A 95 11.27 -8.56 -9.28
N GLY A 96 12.23 -9.07 -8.56
CA GLY A 96 13.41 -9.73 -9.13
C GLY A 96 13.09 -11.15 -9.60
N SER A 97 14.13 -11.94 -9.84
CA SER A 97 13.96 -13.36 -10.19
C SER A 97 13.37 -14.14 -9.02
N TRP A 98 12.38 -14.99 -9.31
CA TRP A 98 11.74 -15.84 -8.34
C TRP A 98 12.47 -17.17 -8.16
N SER A 99 12.75 -17.52 -6.91
CA SER A 99 13.07 -18.90 -6.49
C SER A 99 11.80 -19.49 -5.89
N ARG A 100 11.37 -20.66 -6.36
CA ARG A 100 10.11 -21.28 -5.92
C ARG A 100 10.16 -22.80 -5.95
N THR A 101 9.34 -23.43 -5.09
CA THR A 101 9.04 -24.86 -5.19
C THR A 101 8.04 -25.12 -6.32
N THR A 102 8.02 -26.33 -6.84
CA THR A 102 7.18 -26.72 -7.99
C THR A 102 6.40 -28.01 -7.72
N ALA A 103 5.94 -28.18 -6.47
CA ALA A 103 5.11 -29.32 -6.12
C ALA A 103 3.75 -29.23 -6.85
N LYS A 104 3.22 -30.38 -7.27
CA LYS A 104 1.87 -30.46 -7.83
C LYS A 104 0.85 -30.35 -6.71
N CYS A 105 0.05 -29.28 -6.75
CA CYS A 105 -1.01 -29.05 -5.76
C CYS A 105 -2.28 -29.84 -6.09
N GLY A 106 -3.23 -29.87 -5.14
CA GLY A 106 -4.50 -30.56 -5.32
C GLY A 106 -5.38 -29.97 -6.44
N ALA A 107 -6.40 -30.71 -6.85
CA ALA A 107 -7.24 -30.35 -7.99
C ALA A 107 -8.00 -29.02 -7.89
N ARG A 108 -8.24 -28.53 -6.66
CA ARG A 108 -8.91 -27.22 -6.41
C ARG A 108 -7.93 -26.07 -6.17
N SER A 109 -6.65 -26.31 -6.43
CA SER A 109 -5.63 -25.28 -6.27
C SER A 109 -5.77 -24.18 -7.33
N LEU A 110 -5.63 -22.94 -6.90
CA LEU A 110 -5.50 -21.78 -7.80
C LEU A 110 -4.04 -21.49 -8.16
N HIS A 111 -3.12 -22.42 -7.87
CA HIS A 111 -1.68 -22.19 -8.04
C HIS A 111 -1.33 -21.75 -9.47
N ASP A 112 -1.79 -22.47 -10.47
CA ASP A 112 -1.40 -22.23 -11.87
C ASP A 112 -1.92 -20.87 -12.36
N GLN A 113 -3.17 -20.52 -12.02
CA GLN A 113 -3.77 -19.24 -12.35
C GLN A 113 -3.02 -18.09 -11.69
N VAL A 114 -2.80 -18.20 -10.38
CA VAL A 114 -2.13 -17.14 -9.58
C VAL A 114 -0.69 -16.94 -10.01
N VAL A 115 0.05 -18.00 -10.33
CA VAL A 115 1.47 -17.90 -10.71
C VAL A 115 1.64 -17.37 -12.12
N THR A 116 0.81 -17.81 -13.07
CA THR A 116 0.89 -17.38 -14.48
C THR A 116 0.67 -15.86 -14.58
N GLU A 117 -0.38 -15.36 -13.98
CA GLU A 117 -0.71 -13.94 -14.02
C GLU A 117 0.16 -13.08 -13.09
N GLY A 118 0.63 -13.67 -11.99
CA GLY A 118 1.50 -12.98 -11.02
C GLY A 118 2.83 -12.50 -11.60
N ALA A 119 3.34 -13.17 -12.63
CA ALA A 119 4.55 -12.76 -13.33
C ALA A 119 4.41 -11.41 -14.06
N ALA A 120 3.18 -11.01 -14.39
CA ALA A 120 2.86 -9.76 -15.08
C ALA A 120 2.63 -8.57 -14.14
N VAL A 121 2.60 -8.75 -12.82
CA VAL A 121 2.37 -7.66 -11.85
C VAL A 121 3.44 -6.58 -11.99
N ARG A 122 2.98 -5.33 -12.11
CA ARG A 122 3.83 -4.13 -12.25
C ARG A 122 3.36 -2.96 -11.41
N ASN A 123 2.15 -3.02 -10.87
CA ASN A 123 1.56 -1.91 -10.12
C ASN A 123 0.90 -2.41 -8.85
N PHE A 124 0.81 -1.51 -7.86
CA PHE A 124 0.03 -1.74 -6.65
C PHE A 124 -0.74 -0.48 -6.24
N VAL A 125 -1.86 -0.69 -5.59
CA VAL A 125 -2.65 0.36 -4.91
C VAL A 125 -3.11 -0.20 -3.57
N ILE A 126 -3.01 0.59 -2.51
CA ILE A 126 -3.67 0.30 -1.24
C ILE A 126 -4.88 1.22 -1.14
N LYS A 127 -6.06 0.62 -1.06
CA LYS A 127 -7.34 1.31 -0.98
C LYS A 127 -8.27 0.58 -0.02
N ASP A 128 -8.94 1.32 0.85
CA ASP A 128 -9.92 0.79 1.82
C ASP A 128 -9.36 -0.38 2.68
N GLY A 129 -8.05 -0.33 3.00
CA GLY A 129 -7.37 -1.36 3.77
C GLY A 129 -6.98 -2.62 2.97
N HIS A 130 -7.29 -2.69 1.67
CA HIS A 130 -6.92 -3.79 0.77
C HIS A 130 -5.74 -3.39 -0.13
N LEU A 131 -4.93 -4.38 -0.48
CA LEU A 131 -3.86 -4.26 -1.46
C LEU A 131 -4.36 -4.81 -2.80
N PHE A 132 -4.29 -4.00 -3.84
CA PHE A 132 -4.57 -4.39 -5.22
C PHE A 132 -3.25 -4.48 -5.98
N LEU A 133 -3.00 -5.62 -6.61
CA LEU A 133 -1.85 -5.83 -7.50
C LEU A 133 -2.35 -6.02 -8.93
N SER A 134 -1.75 -5.34 -9.90
CA SER A 134 -2.14 -5.42 -11.32
C SER A 134 -0.95 -5.44 -12.25
N GLY A 135 -1.14 -6.00 -13.45
CA GLY A 135 -0.18 -5.99 -14.55
C GLY A 135 -0.25 -4.71 -15.39
N MET A 136 0.65 -4.58 -16.37
CA MET A 136 0.61 -3.49 -17.36
C MET A 136 -0.36 -3.76 -18.51
N ALA A 137 -0.61 -5.03 -18.83
CA ALA A 137 -1.59 -5.41 -19.87
C ALA A 137 -2.99 -5.44 -19.27
N ALA A 138 -3.96 -5.03 -20.06
CA ALA A 138 -5.36 -4.99 -19.63
C ALA A 138 -5.80 -6.35 -19.11
N GLY A 139 -6.21 -6.42 -17.87
CA GLY A 139 -7.16 -7.42 -17.58
C GLY A 139 -7.12 -8.13 -16.26
N GLY A 140 -6.08 -8.27 -15.54
CA GLY A 140 -6.12 -9.02 -14.29
C GLY A 140 -5.74 -8.21 -13.06
N TYR A 141 -6.36 -8.48 -11.93
CA TYR A 141 -5.89 -7.94 -10.66
C TYR A 141 -6.08 -8.93 -9.52
N TYR A 142 -5.23 -8.81 -8.53
CA TYR A 142 -5.34 -9.49 -7.24
C TYR A 142 -5.88 -8.50 -6.22
N GLU A 143 -6.87 -8.90 -5.46
CA GLU A 143 -7.32 -8.20 -4.27
C GLU A 143 -6.88 -8.99 -3.05
N LEU A 144 -6.14 -8.33 -2.17
CA LEU A 144 -5.60 -8.94 -0.96
C LEU A 144 -6.01 -8.12 0.26
N GLU A 145 -6.26 -8.79 1.36
CA GLU A 145 -6.50 -8.20 2.67
C GLU A 145 -5.29 -8.43 3.59
N PRO A 146 -5.09 -7.60 4.62
CA PRO A 146 -4.03 -7.84 5.60
C PRO A 146 -4.17 -9.21 6.27
N VAL A 147 -3.07 -9.92 6.43
CA VAL A 147 -3.06 -11.09 7.31
C VAL A 147 -3.29 -10.60 8.72
N ALA A 148 -4.34 -11.09 9.39
CA ALA A 148 -4.61 -10.76 10.77
C ALA A 148 -3.37 -11.08 11.62
N SER A 149 -2.80 -10.06 12.27
CA SER A 149 -1.74 -10.28 13.24
C SER A 149 -2.34 -11.04 14.41
N GLY A 150 -2.10 -12.33 14.46
CA GLY A 150 -2.50 -13.14 15.62
C GLY A 150 -1.92 -12.47 16.86
N LYS A 151 -2.77 -12.01 17.77
CA LYS A 151 -2.33 -11.60 19.10
C LYS A 151 -1.60 -12.80 19.70
N ARG A 152 -0.28 -12.69 19.84
CA ARG A 152 0.51 -13.58 20.67
C ARG A 152 0.35 -13.19 22.13
#